data_e2387c8698dc441acaa9451169a675d8
#
_entry.id   e2387c8698dc441acaa9451169a675d8
#
_cell.length_a   1.000
_cell.length_b   1.000
_cell.length_c   1.000
_cell.angle_alpha   90.00
_cell.angle_beta   90.00
_cell.angle_gamma   90.00
#
_symmetry.space_group_name_H-M   'P 1'
#
loop_
_entity.id
_entity.type
_entity.pdbx_description
1 polymer ?
#
loop_
_entity_poly.entity_id
_entity_poly.type
_entity_poly.pdbx_seq_one_letter_code
_entity_poly.pdbx_strand_id
1 'polypeptide(L)'
;MPLLTLTSDIGNPDYLVGAVKAQLLQTNPEFQIIDISHSIPPFNYPQAAYVCRSAIKNFPDFTYHLILVNLFEKKPEQLLLAFHNNQYFICADNGLLTMILEENPEIIIGIPLDKAAIKNTIYLTSVMGKIVNQLVNGESIKNIGSSDVQYLEKRHLRPMLDNNSIEGQIIFIDSFENVIVNITREQFEEQRKGRGFRIVFKRDEMIDHISESYADVREGEKLALFNSAGYLEIAINKGNAAGLFGLKGFSEKMRQGQLSYQTVRVYFE
;
A
#
# COMPACT_ATOMS: atom_id res chain seq x y z
N MET A 1 -20.98 -11.00 10.72
CA MET A 1 -20.84 -10.88 9.26
C MET A 1 -19.35 -10.68 8.95
N PRO A 2 -18.77 -11.51 8.09
CA PRO A 2 -17.34 -11.43 7.78
C PRO A 2 -17.02 -10.15 6.98
N LEU A 3 -16.02 -9.40 7.43
CA LEU A 3 -15.61 -8.15 6.79
C LEU A 3 -14.44 -8.40 5.83
N LEU A 4 -14.63 -8.07 4.56
CA LEU A 4 -13.63 -8.20 3.51
C LEU A 4 -13.23 -6.82 3.00
N THR A 5 -11.96 -6.63 2.70
CA THR A 5 -11.52 -5.45 1.95
C THR A 5 -11.00 -5.86 0.57
N LEU A 6 -11.20 -4.99 -0.41
CA LEU A 6 -10.66 -5.17 -1.76
C LEU A 6 -9.68 -4.05 -2.10
N THR A 7 -8.50 -4.44 -2.54
CA THR A 7 -7.52 -3.55 -3.17
C THR A 7 -7.09 -4.14 -4.49
N SER A 8 -7.11 -3.36 -5.57
CA SER A 8 -6.74 -3.85 -6.90
C SER A 8 -6.14 -2.79 -7.81
N ASP A 9 -5.52 -3.24 -8.89
CA ASP A 9 -5.03 -2.44 -10.01
C ASP A 9 -5.89 -2.60 -11.28
N ILE A 10 -7.10 -3.18 -11.15
CA ILE A 10 -7.98 -3.47 -12.30
C ILE A 10 -8.80 -2.27 -12.77
N GLY A 11 -8.86 -1.19 -11.99
CA GLY A 11 -9.62 0.02 -12.30
C GLY A 11 -11.12 -0.13 -12.10
N ASN A 12 -11.84 0.99 -12.22
CA ASN A 12 -13.31 1.06 -12.09
C ASN A 12 -14.06 1.24 -13.43
N PRO A 13 -13.41 1.42 -14.62
CA PRO A 13 -14.13 1.80 -15.83
C PRO A 13 -14.97 0.69 -16.45
N ASP A 14 -14.74 -0.58 -16.07
CA ASP A 14 -15.41 -1.73 -16.66
C ASP A 14 -16.20 -2.58 -15.65
N TYR A 15 -16.65 -3.76 -16.09
CA TYR A 15 -17.48 -4.68 -15.30
C TYR A 15 -16.70 -5.46 -14.23
N LEU A 16 -15.38 -5.48 -14.26
CA LEU A 16 -14.58 -6.50 -13.58
C LEU A 16 -14.64 -6.38 -12.06
N VAL A 17 -14.64 -5.16 -11.50
CA VAL A 17 -14.82 -4.95 -10.04
C VAL A 17 -16.18 -5.50 -9.59
N GLY A 18 -17.24 -5.22 -10.35
CA GLY A 18 -18.58 -5.75 -10.07
C GLY A 18 -18.62 -7.28 -10.14
N ALA A 19 -17.96 -7.88 -11.14
CA ALA A 19 -17.90 -9.34 -11.29
C ALA A 19 -17.11 -10.00 -10.15
N VAL A 20 -16.01 -9.39 -9.69
CA VAL A 20 -15.23 -9.84 -8.51
C VAL A 20 -16.12 -9.86 -7.26
N LYS A 21 -16.85 -8.79 -6.99
CA LYS A 21 -17.78 -8.72 -5.84
C LYS A 21 -18.90 -9.75 -5.95
N ALA A 22 -19.49 -9.87 -7.13
CA ALA A 22 -20.53 -10.88 -7.37
C ALA A 22 -20.02 -12.30 -7.13
N GLN A 23 -18.79 -12.61 -7.55
CA GLN A 23 -18.15 -13.91 -7.31
C GLN A 23 -17.94 -14.20 -5.82
N LEU A 24 -17.55 -13.18 -5.02
CA LEU A 24 -17.41 -13.31 -3.56
C LEU A 24 -18.79 -13.54 -2.90
N LEU A 25 -19.81 -12.77 -3.29
CA LEU A 25 -21.16 -12.88 -2.75
C LEU A 25 -21.86 -14.20 -3.15
N GLN A 26 -21.51 -14.80 -4.29
CA GLN A 26 -21.95 -16.15 -4.64
C GLN A 26 -21.35 -17.20 -3.72
N THR A 27 -20.14 -16.97 -3.20
CA THR A 27 -19.49 -17.90 -2.23
C THR A 27 -20.15 -17.78 -0.86
N ASN A 28 -20.38 -16.55 -0.39
CA ASN A 28 -21.09 -16.29 0.85
C ASN A 28 -21.79 -14.93 0.78
N PRO A 29 -23.15 -14.91 0.75
CA PRO A 29 -23.91 -13.67 0.65
C PRO A 29 -23.82 -12.76 1.87
N GLU A 30 -23.29 -13.24 3.00
CA GLU A 30 -23.09 -12.45 4.21
C GLU A 30 -21.76 -11.66 4.23
N PHE A 31 -20.94 -11.78 3.20
CA PHE A 31 -19.71 -10.99 3.11
C PHE A 31 -20.00 -9.50 3.04
N GLN A 32 -19.43 -8.75 3.97
CA GLN A 32 -19.39 -7.29 3.89
C GLN A 32 -18.13 -6.87 3.14
N ILE A 33 -18.28 -6.27 1.97
CA ILE A 33 -17.15 -5.93 1.10
C ILE A 33 -16.95 -4.42 1.11
N ILE A 34 -15.74 -3.99 1.51
CA ILE A 34 -15.31 -2.59 1.50
C ILE A 34 -14.16 -2.43 0.50
N ASP A 35 -14.31 -1.49 -0.43
CA ASP A 35 -13.22 -1.15 -1.34
C ASP A 35 -12.23 -0.21 -0.67
N ILE A 36 -10.94 -0.58 -0.69
CA ILE A 36 -9.86 0.34 -0.33
C ILE A 36 -9.51 1.18 -1.56
N SER A 37 -9.16 0.53 -2.66
CA SER A 37 -8.88 1.21 -3.93
C SER A 37 -8.86 0.20 -5.07
N HIS A 38 -9.36 0.61 -6.24
CA HIS A 38 -9.22 -0.12 -7.51
C HIS A 38 -8.37 0.67 -8.51
N SER A 39 -7.75 1.76 -8.08
CA SER A 39 -6.99 2.69 -8.92
C SER A 39 -5.47 2.63 -8.65
N ILE A 40 -4.98 1.49 -8.15
CA ILE A 40 -3.54 1.29 -8.04
C ILE A 40 -2.94 1.24 -9.45
N PRO A 41 -1.93 2.07 -9.77
CA PRO A 41 -1.28 2.00 -11.07
C PRO A 41 -0.61 0.64 -11.27
N PRO A 42 -0.74 0.01 -12.45
CA PRO A 42 -0.09 -1.27 -12.75
C PRO A 42 1.40 -1.23 -12.44
N PHE A 43 1.91 -2.30 -11.82
CA PHE A 43 3.32 -2.51 -11.46
C PHE A 43 3.89 -1.50 -10.45
N ASN A 44 3.06 -0.68 -9.81
CA ASN A 44 3.49 0.27 -8.79
C ASN A 44 3.37 -0.35 -7.38
N TYR A 45 4.30 -1.23 -7.04
CA TYR A 45 4.35 -1.89 -5.74
C TYR A 45 4.49 -0.94 -4.55
N PRO A 46 5.34 0.11 -4.59
CA PRO A 46 5.44 1.06 -3.49
C PRO A 46 4.12 1.76 -3.17
N GLN A 47 3.39 2.20 -4.19
CA GLN A 47 2.08 2.82 -4.01
C GLN A 47 1.04 1.82 -3.50
N ALA A 48 1.02 0.59 -4.04
CA ALA A 48 0.13 -0.47 -3.57
C ALA A 48 0.37 -0.77 -2.08
N ALA A 49 1.63 -0.92 -1.68
CA ALA A 49 2.01 -1.17 -0.29
C ALA A 49 1.61 0.00 0.62
N TYR A 50 1.84 1.25 0.21
CA TYR A 50 1.44 2.43 0.96
C TYR A 50 -0.09 2.48 1.17
N VAL A 51 -0.88 2.30 0.10
CA VAL A 51 -2.35 2.35 0.17
C VAL A 51 -2.89 1.25 1.06
N CYS A 52 -2.45 0.00 0.86
CA CYS A 52 -2.86 -1.13 1.69
C CYS A 52 -2.52 -0.89 3.16
N ARG A 53 -1.26 -0.61 3.49
CA ARG A 53 -0.77 -0.44 4.86
C ARG A 53 -1.47 0.71 5.58
N SER A 54 -1.69 1.83 4.89
CA SER A 54 -2.36 3.00 5.47
C SER A 54 -3.82 2.73 5.81
N ALA A 55 -4.50 1.90 5.02
CA ALA A 55 -5.90 1.54 5.25
C ALA A 55 -6.07 0.45 6.31
N ILE A 56 -5.28 -0.64 6.20
CA ILE A 56 -5.44 -1.87 6.97
C ILE A 56 -5.46 -1.64 8.47
N LYS A 57 -4.56 -0.80 8.99
CA LYS A 57 -4.48 -0.50 10.44
C LYS A 57 -5.73 0.18 11.04
N ASN A 58 -6.67 0.60 10.20
CA ASN A 58 -7.94 1.20 10.65
C ASN A 58 -9.10 0.18 10.64
N PHE A 59 -8.84 -1.06 10.22
CA PHE A 59 -9.85 -2.12 10.21
C PHE A 59 -9.80 -2.95 11.50
N PRO A 60 -10.95 -3.50 11.94
CA PRO A 60 -11.02 -4.32 13.14
C PRO A 60 -10.28 -5.66 12.96
N ASP A 61 -10.01 -6.31 14.09
CA ASP A 61 -9.48 -7.68 14.13
C ASP A 61 -10.36 -8.62 13.29
N PHE A 62 -9.75 -9.66 12.74
CA PHE A 62 -10.36 -10.69 11.90
C PHE A 62 -10.96 -10.18 10.58
N THR A 63 -10.51 -8.99 10.11
CA THR A 63 -10.78 -8.54 8.74
C THR A 63 -9.97 -9.37 7.74
N TYR A 64 -10.56 -9.65 6.58
CA TYR A 64 -9.96 -10.38 5.47
C TYR A 64 -9.59 -9.40 4.35
N HIS A 65 -8.29 -9.21 4.10
CA HIS A 65 -7.78 -8.30 3.08
C HIS A 65 -7.46 -9.07 1.79
N LEU A 66 -8.26 -8.87 0.75
CA LEU A 66 -8.07 -9.45 -0.57
C LEU A 66 -7.34 -8.42 -1.45
N ILE A 67 -6.12 -8.77 -1.86
CA ILE A 67 -5.20 -7.88 -2.58
C ILE A 67 -5.01 -8.42 -4.00
N LEU A 68 -5.72 -7.81 -4.94
CA LEU A 68 -5.76 -8.20 -6.35
C LEU A 68 -4.86 -7.26 -7.18
N VAL A 69 -3.61 -7.13 -6.78
CA VAL A 69 -2.62 -6.27 -7.44
C VAL A 69 -1.56 -7.13 -8.11
N ASN A 70 -1.31 -6.89 -9.40
CA ASN A 70 -0.34 -7.63 -10.22
C ASN A 70 -0.51 -9.16 -10.11
N LEU A 71 -1.75 -9.64 -10.20
CA LEU A 71 -2.09 -11.06 -10.05
C LEU A 71 -1.36 -11.96 -11.05
N PHE A 72 -0.98 -11.42 -12.21
CA PHE A 72 -0.42 -12.15 -13.34
C PHE A 72 0.99 -11.68 -13.72
N GLU A 73 1.78 -11.12 -12.80
CA GLU A 73 3.20 -10.79 -13.06
C GLU A 73 3.99 -12.00 -13.55
N LYS A 74 3.67 -13.18 -13.00
CA LYS A 74 4.09 -14.49 -13.45
C LYS A 74 2.89 -15.42 -13.53
N LYS A 75 3.04 -16.59 -14.18
CA LYS A 75 1.98 -17.61 -14.18
C LYS A 75 1.67 -17.98 -12.74
N PRO A 76 0.44 -17.78 -12.25
CA PRO A 76 0.12 -18.05 -10.86
C PRO A 76 0.06 -19.56 -10.61
N GLU A 77 0.86 -20.04 -9.67
CA GLU A 77 0.89 -21.44 -9.23
C GLU A 77 0.27 -21.60 -7.85
N GLN A 78 0.34 -20.56 -7.04
CA GLN A 78 -0.22 -20.49 -5.68
C GLN A 78 -0.72 -19.07 -5.37
N LEU A 79 -1.60 -18.96 -4.38
CA LEU A 79 -1.89 -17.75 -3.64
C LEU A 79 -1.21 -17.82 -2.28
N LEU A 80 -0.98 -16.70 -1.66
CA LEU A 80 -0.52 -16.60 -0.29
C LEU A 80 -1.71 -16.25 0.62
N LEU A 81 -1.83 -16.97 1.72
CA LEU A 81 -2.71 -16.65 2.85
C LEU A 81 -1.81 -16.39 4.06
N ALA A 82 -1.88 -15.19 4.62
CA ALA A 82 -1.13 -14.84 5.82
C ALA A 82 -2.08 -14.41 6.95
N PHE A 83 -1.62 -14.61 8.19
CA PHE A 83 -2.24 -14.06 9.39
C PHE A 83 -1.19 -13.19 10.10
N HIS A 84 -1.56 -11.95 10.37
CA HIS A 84 -0.69 -10.96 10.97
C HIS A 84 -1.52 -9.88 11.68
N ASN A 85 -1.12 -9.51 12.90
CA ASN A 85 -1.81 -8.51 13.73
C ASN A 85 -3.32 -8.74 13.79
N ASN A 86 -3.75 -9.96 14.06
CA ASN A 86 -5.16 -10.40 14.13
C ASN A 86 -5.96 -10.20 12.82
N GLN A 87 -5.31 -10.06 11.68
CA GLN A 87 -5.97 -9.88 10.38
C GLN A 87 -5.46 -10.90 9.36
N TYR A 88 -6.27 -11.18 8.34
CA TYR A 88 -5.96 -12.13 7.27
C TYR A 88 -5.65 -11.42 5.97
N PHE A 89 -4.65 -11.91 5.25
CA PHE A 89 -4.19 -11.36 3.97
C PHE A 89 -4.19 -12.44 2.90
N ILE A 90 -4.86 -12.21 1.78
CA ILE A 90 -4.89 -13.14 0.65
C ILE A 90 -4.45 -12.38 -0.60
N CYS A 91 -3.37 -12.84 -1.23
CA CYS A 91 -2.78 -12.16 -2.38
C CYS A 91 -2.05 -13.12 -3.32
N ALA A 92 -1.60 -12.61 -4.47
CA ALA A 92 -0.66 -13.35 -5.32
C ALA A 92 0.74 -13.43 -4.68
N ASP A 93 1.48 -14.48 -5.03
CA ASP A 93 2.88 -14.64 -4.67
C ASP A 93 3.77 -13.80 -5.63
N ASN A 94 3.79 -12.48 -5.39
CA ASN A 94 4.51 -11.51 -6.22
C ASN A 94 5.39 -10.55 -5.39
N GLY A 95 5.54 -10.79 -4.08
CA GLY A 95 6.36 -10.00 -3.16
C GLY A 95 5.64 -8.79 -2.55
N LEU A 96 4.39 -8.50 -2.94
CA LEU A 96 3.66 -7.35 -2.39
C LEU A 96 3.32 -7.55 -0.91
N LEU A 97 3.04 -8.80 -0.48
CA LEU A 97 2.74 -9.10 0.92
C LEU A 97 3.82 -8.59 1.87
N THR A 98 5.08 -8.89 1.59
CA THR A 98 6.22 -8.48 2.43
C THR A 98 6.44 -6.97 2.42
N MET A 99 6.09 -6.30 1.32
CA MET A 99 6.12 -4.84 1.25
C MET A 99 5.00 -4.18 2.06
N ILE A 100 3.83 -4.83 2.19
CA ILE A 100 2.70 -4.33 2.98
C ILE A 100 2.98 -4.51 4.47
N LEU A 101 3.39 -5.70 4.88
CA LEU A 101 3.57 -6.04 6.30
C LEU A 101 4.85 -5.42 6.91
N GLU A 102 5.91 -5.24 6.09
CA GLU A 102 7.26 -4.77 6.49
C GLU A 102 8.00 -5.67 7.50
N GLU A 103 7.33 -6.69 7.97
CA GLU A 103 7.82 -7.72 8.89
C GLU A 103 7.27 -9.10 8.49
N ASN A 104 7.79 -10.15 9.11
CA ASN A 104 7.32 -11.50 8.83
C ASN A 104 5.95 -11.73 9.47
N PRO A 105 4.97 -12.26 8.73
CA PRO A 105 3.68 -12.61 9.32
C PRO A 105 3.83 -13.76 10.34
N GLU A 106 2.93 -13.81 11.31
CA GLU A 106 2.87 -14.87 12.32
C GLU A 106 2.63 -16.24 11.70
N ILE A 107 1.80 -16.27 10.65
CA ILE A 107 1.52 -17.47 9.87
C ILE A 107 1.48 -17.09 8.39
N ILE A 108 2.11 -17.89 7.55
CA ILE A 108 1.98 -17.82 6.10
C ILE A 108 1.76 -19.22 5.52
N ILE A 109 0.80 -19.33 4.60
CA ILE A 109 0.36 -20.58 3.97
C ILE A 109 0.32 -20.39 2.46
N GLY A 110 0.89 -21.34 1.72
CA GLY A 110 0.75 -21.43 0.27
C GLY A 110 -0.51 -22.19 -0.11
N ILE A 111 -1.36 -21.59 -0.93
CA ILE A 111 -2.59 -22.20 -1.46
C ILE A 111 -2.34 -22.59 -2.91
N PRO A 112 -2.12 -23.88 -3.21
CA PRO A 112 -1.86 -24.33 -4.56
C PRO A 112 -3.09 -24.13 -5.45
N LEU A 113 -2.88 -23.65 -6.67
CA LEU A 113 -3.93 -23.49 -7.65
C LEU A 113 -4.05 -24.72 -8.52
N ASP A 114 -5.29 -25.08 -8.89
CA ASP A 114 -5.54 -26.20 -9.81
C ASP A 114 -4.78 -25.98 -11.14
N LYS A 115 -3.93 -26.96 -11.48
CA LYS A 115 -3.08 -26.90 -12.69
C LYS A 115 -3.90 -26.94 -13.98
N ALA A 116 -5.09 -27.58 -13.98
CA ALA A 116 -5.97 -27.71 -15.11
C ALA A 116 -6.88 -26.48 -15.32
N ALA A 117 -7.07 -25.66 -14.29
CA ALA A 117 -7.96 -24.49 -14.38
C ALA A 117 -7.35 -23.37 -15.22
N ILE A 118 -8.22 -22.66 -15.97
CA ILE A 118 -7.87 -21.41 -16.63
C ILE A 118 -7.78 -20.33 -15.56
N LYS A 119 -6.57 -19.80 -15.36
CA LYS A 119 -6.31 -18.78 -14.35
C LYS A 119 -6.62 -17.40 -14.90
N ASN A 120 -7.70 -16.83 -14.44
CA ASN A 120 -8.12 -15.45 -14.68
C ASN A 120 -8.51 -14.80 -13.35
N THR A 121 -8.82 -13.52 -13.36
CA THR A 121 -9.18 -12.76 -12.16
C THR A 121 -10.37 -13.39 -11.43
N ILE A 122 -11.41 -13.81 -12.13
CA ILE A 122 -12.62 -14.40 -11.53
C ILE A 122 -12.31 -15.75 -10.87
N TYR A 123 -11.49 -16.59 -11.52
CA TYR A 123 -11.04 -17.85 -10.91
C TYR A 123 -10.25 -17.60 -9.61
N LEU A 124 -9.26 -16.69 -9.65
CA LEU A 124 -8.46 -16.38 -8.45
C LEU A 124 -9.33 -15.82 -7.33
N THR A 125 -10.25 -14.93 -7.65
CA THR A 125 -11.20 -14.37 -6.68
C THR A 125 -12.14 -15.44 -6.11
N SER A 126 -12.58 -16.41 -6.91
CA SER A 126 -13.36 -17.56 -6.43
C SER A 126 -12.56 -18.39 -5.42
N VAL A 127 -11.27 -18.62 -5.68
CA VAL A 127 -10.40 -19.33 -4.73
C VAL A 127 -10.26 -18.53 -3.44
N MET A 128 -10.00 -17.21 -3.53
CA MET A 128 -9.90 -16.33 -2.37
C MET A 128 -11.20 -16.35 -1.53
N GLY A 129 -12.35 -16.25 -2.17
CA GLY A 129 -13.66 -16.31 -1.49
C GLY A 129 -13.87 -17.63 -0.74
N LYS A 130 -13.48 -18.76 -1.35
CA LYS A 130 -13.56 -20.08 -0.70
C LYS A 130 -12.66 -20.16 0.52
N ILE A 131 -11.43 -19.63 0.46
CA ILE A 131 -10.50 -19.56 1.59
C ILE A 131 -11.13 -18.77 2.74
N VAL A 132 -11.66 -17.57 2.46
CA VAL A 132 -12.35 -16.78 3.49
C VAL A 132 -13.52 -17.55 4.08
N ASN A 133 -14.33 -18.19 3.25
CA ASN A 133 -15.50 -18.95 3.74
C ASN A 133 -15.09 -20.14 4.62
N GLN A 134 -13.99 -20.83 4.34
CA GLN A 134 -13.44 -21.89 5.20
C GLN A 134 -13.02 -21.32 6.56
N LEU A 135 -12.30 -20.20 6.59
CA LEU A 135 -11.88 -19.54 7.84
C LEU A 135 -13.09 -19.06 8.67
N VAL A 136 -14.10 -18.48 8.02
CA VAL A 136 -15.36 -18.04 8.65
C VAL A 136 -16.11 -19.21 9.27
N ASN A 137 -16.07 -20.39 8.65
CA ASN A 137 -16.69 -21.61 9.17
C ASN A 137 -15.84 -22.32 10.23
N GLY A 138 -14.74 -21.68 10.70
CA GLY A 138 -13.91 -22.18 11.80
C GLY A 138 -12.81 -23.15 11.40
N GLU A 139 -12.52 -23.28 10.10
CA GLU A 139 -11.38 -24.08 9.66
C GLU A 139 -10.07 -23.40 10.06
N SER A 140 -9.15 -24.19 10.61
CA SER A 140 -7.83 -23.64 10.99
C SER A 140 -7.04 -23.24 9.75
N ILE A 141 -6.43 -22.05 9.78
CA ILE A 141 -5.56 -21.56 8.72
C ILE A 141 -4.50 -22.59 8.29
N LYS A 142 -3.99 -23.39 9.23
CA LYS A 142 -2.96 -24.41 8.98
C LYS A 142 -3.47 -25.59 8.15
N ASN A 143 -4.78 -25.78 8.06
CA ASN A 143 -5.40 -26.90 7.32
C ASN A 143 -5.79 -26.52 5.89
N ILE A 144 -5.78 -25.22 5.55
CA ILE A 144 -6.26 -24.72 4.26
C ILE A 144 -5.23 -24.90 3.14
N GLY A 145 -3.95 -24.94 3.48
CA GLY A 145 -2.86 -25.08 2.50
C GLY A 145 -1.58 -25.63 3.11
N SER A 146 -0.45 -25.34 2.48
CA SER A 146 0.87 -25.81 2.93
C SER A 146 1.59 -24.72 3.72
N SER A 147 2.08 -25.07 4.92
CA SER A 147 2.97 -24.21 5.71
C SER A 147 4.45 -24.29 5.24
N ASP A 148 4.81 -25.33 4.48
CA ASP A 148 6.10 -25.39 3.79
C ASP A 148 5.98 -24.66 2.45
N VAL A 149 5.98 -23.32 2.51
CA VAL A 149 5.81 -22.46 1.36
C VAL A 149 7.06 -21.63 1.12
N GLN A 150 7.58 -21.71 -0.10
CA GLN A 150 8.52 -20.72 -0.61
C GLN A 150 7.73 -19.62 -1.30
N TYR A 151 7.97 -18.38 -0.93
CA TYR A 151 7.29 -17.22 -1.49
C TYR A 151 8.28 -16.10 -1.85
N LEU A 152 7.87 -15.23 -2.75
CA LEU A 152 8.68 -14.11 -3.18
C LEU A 152 8.65 -13.01 -2.12
N GLU A 153 9.84 -12.55 -1.73
CA GLU A 153 10.02 -11.39 -0.87
C GLU A 153 10.50 -10.19 -1.69
N LYS A 154 9.84 -9.06 -1.51
CA LYS A 154 10.32 -7.76 -2.00
C LYS A 154 10.51 -6.83 -0.80
N ARG A 155 11.63 -6.14 -0.79
CA ARG A 155 11.90 -5.14 0.27
C ARG A 155 11.08 -3.88 -0.03
N HIS A 156 10.44 -3.34 1.01
CA HIS A 156 9.85 -2.02 0.91
C HIS A 156 10.92 -0.93 0.80
N LEU A 157 10.54 0.21 0.23
CA LEU A 157 11.42 1.37 0.16
C LEU A 157 11.59 1.97 1.55
N ARG A 158 12.81 1.92 2.07
CA ARG A 158 13.17 2.59 3.31
C ARG A 158 13.85 3.92 3.01
N PRO A 159 13.61 4.97 3.80
CA PRO A 159 14.39 6.19 3.69
C PRO A 159 15.85 5.89 4.10
N MET A 160 16.77 6.61 3.51
CA MET A 160 18.17 6.56 3.93
C MET A 160 18.35 7.46 5.16
N LEU A 161 18.85 6.87 6.24
CA LEU A 161 19.09 7.58 7.49
C LEU A 161 20.59 7.84 7.64
N ASP A 162 20.93 9.08 7.91
CA ASP A 162 22.29 9.51 8.25
C ASP A 162 22.24 10.33 9.56
N ASN A 163 23.39 10.58 10.19
CA ASN A 163 23.47 11.28 11.48
C ASN A 163 22.77 12.65 11.48
N ASN A 164 22.78 13.34 10.36
CA ASN A 164 22.26 14.70 10.21
C ASN A 164 21.20 14.84 9.11
N SER A 165 20.74 13.73 8.53
CA SER A 165 19.74 13.82 7.48
C SER A 165 18.90 12.55 7.32
N ILE A 166 17.71 12.71 6.76
CA ILE A 166 16.89 11.63 6.23
C ILE A 166 16.65 11.92 4.76
N GLU A 167 16.86 10.94 3.88
CA GLU A 167 16.48 11.04 2.48
C GLU A 167 15.36 10.02 2.18
N GLY A 168 14.16 10.53 1.94
CA GLY A 168 12.99 9.74 1.58
C GLY A 168 12.65 9.83 0.10
N GLN A 169 11.88 8.86 -0.39
CA GLN A 169 11.38 8.80 -1.76
C GLN A 169 9.90 9.21 -1.80
N ILE A 170 9.49 9.84 -2.90
CA ILE A 170 8.07 10.11 -3.17
C ILE A 170 7.39 8.79 -3.52
N ILE A 171 6.47 8.35 -2.67
CA ILE A 171 5.77 7.06 -2.80
C ILE A 171 4.34 7.20 -3.33
N PHE A 172 3.72 8.37 -3.15
CA PHE A 172 2.35 8.63 -3.56
C PHE A 172 2.14 10.11 -3.82
N ILE A 173 1.25 10.44 -4.75
CA ILE A 173 0.68 11.77 -4.96
C ILE A 173 -0.83 11.58 -4.90
N ASP A 174 -1.49 12.31 -4.01
CA ASP A 174 -2.93 12.18 -3.79
C ASP A 174 -3.75 12.96 -4.83
N SER A 175 -5.08 12.92 -4.70
CA SER A 175 -6.01 13.62 -5.62
C SER A 175 -5.98 15.15 -5.51
N PHE A 176 -5.38 15.69 -4.44
CA PHE A 176 -5.13 17.11 -4.26
C PHE A 176 -3.75 17.53 -4.76
N GLU A 177 -3.00 16.58 -5.36
CA GLU A 177 -1.62 16.77 -5.80
C GLU A 177 -0.65 17.07 -4.63
N ASN A 178 -0.99 16.60 -3.41
CA ASN A 178 -0.06 16.57 -2.29
C ASN A 178 0.93 15.42 -2.46
N VAL A 179 2.15 15.62 -1.99
CA VAL A 179 3.27 14.72 -2.22
C VAL A 179 3.62 13.97 -0.95
N ILE A 180 3.42 12.66 -0.94
CA ILE A 180 3.69 11.79 0.20
C ILE A 180 5.06 11.13 0.06
N VAL A 181 5.86 11.25 1.11
CA VAL A 181 7.24 10.75 1.20
C VAL A 181 7.30 9.60 2.22
N ASN A 182 8.12 8.59 1.96
CA ASN A 182 8.25 7.42 2.84
C ASN A 182 9.04 7.68 4.15
N ILE A 183 8.95 8.89 4.69
CA ILE A 183 9.48 9.26 6.00
C ILE A 183 8.32 9.26 6.99
N THR A 184 8.37 8.41 8.02
CA THR A 184 7.33 8.42 9.06
C THR A 184 7.63 9.47 10.14
N ARG A 185 6.59 9.86 10.89
CA ARG A 185 6.73 10.76 12.04
C ARG A 185 7.72 10.20 13.07
N GLU A 186 7.65 8.90 13.33
CA GLU A 186 8.55 8.23 14.27
C GLU A 186 10.01 8.36 13.85
N GLN A 187 10.33 7.98 12.60
CA GLN A 187 11.68 8.11 12.04
C GLN A 187 12.19 9.55 12.06
N PHE A 188 11.30 10.50 11.73
CA PHE A 188 11.65 11.92 11.75
C PHE A 188 12.00 12.39 13.16
N GLU A 189 11.17 12.09 14.18
CA GLU A 189 11.41 12.53 15.55
C GLU A 189 12.60 11.81 16.20
N GLU A 190 12.79 10.52 15.93
CA GLU A 190 13.97 9.76 16.38
C GLU A 190 15.29 10.36 15.86
N GLN A 191 15.30 10.80 14.60
CA GLN A 191 16.49 11.43 14.02
C GLN A 191 16.63 12.89 14.43
N ARG A 192 15.53 13.63 14.53
CA ARG A 192 15.53 15.05 14.88
C ARG A 192 16.13 15.32 16.27
N LYS A 193 15.76 14.54 17.29
CA LYS A 193 16.27 14.69 18.67
C LYS A 193 16.16 16.12 19.21
N GLY A 194 15.09 16.81 18.86
CA GLY A 194 14.84 18.20 19.27
C GLY A 194 15.63 19.28 18.50
N ARG A 195 16.44 18.90 17.49
CA ARG A 195 17.19 19.85 16.64
C ARG A 195 16.26 20.63 15.71
N GLY A 196 16.74 21.78 15.22
CA GLY A 196 16.16 22.44 14.06
C GLY A 196 16.24 21.54 12.80
N PHE A 197 15.44 21.83 11.79
CA PHE A 197 15.46 21.03 10.57
C PHE A 197 15.05 21.85 9.34
N ARG A 198 15.43 21.32 8.16
CA ARG A 198 14.99 21.82 6.84
C ARG A 198 14.62 20.67 5.97
N ILE A 199 13.41 20.69 5.42
CA ILE A 199 12.90 19.76 4.40
C ILE A 199 13.17 20.35 3.04
N VAL A 200 14.04 19.74 2.25
CA VAL A 200 14.42 20.19 0.90
C VAL A 200 13.87 19.20 -0.12
N PHE A 201 13.00 19.65 -1.00
CA PHE A 201 12.33 18.81 -2.01
C PHE A 201 12.58 19.27 -3.45
N LYS A 202 13.17 20.46 -3.61
CA LYS A 202 13.67 21.02 -4.86
C LYS A 202 14.86 21.94 -4.57
N ARG A 203 15.65 22.30 -5.57
CA ARG A 203 16.91 23.05 -5.40
C ARG A 203 16.80 24.28 -4.51
N ASP A 204 15.75 25.09 -4.68
CA ASP A 204 15.56 26.35 -3.97
C ASP A 204 14.26 26.33 -3.13
N GLU A 205 13.70 25.16 -2.88
CA GLU A 205 12.45 25.00 -2.14
C GLU A 205 12.68 24.20 -0.86
N MET A 206 12.40 24.86 0.27
CA MET A 206 12.53 24.26 1.60
C MET A 206 11.36 24.66 2.50
N ILE A 207 11.14 23.83 3.53
CA ILE A 207 10.21 24.05 4.63
C ILE A 207 10.96 23.72 5.91
N ASP A 208 10.85 24.56 6.94
CA ASP A 208 11.58 24.47 8.21
C ASP A 208 10.68 24.22 9.43
N HIS A 209 9.39 24.01 9.20
CA HIS A 209 8.41 23.71 10.25
C HIS A 209 7.44 22.63 9.80
N ILE A 210 6.85 21.93 10.76
CA ILE A 210 5.75 21.00 10.54
C ILE A 210 4.46 21.66 10.97
N SER A 211 3.50 21.73 10.07
CA SER A 211 2.13 22.21 10.32
C SER A 211 1.28 21.08 10.93
N GLU A 212 0.26 21.45 11.68
CA GLU A 212 -0.75 20.52 12.19
C GLU A 212 -1.87 20.30 11.17
N SER A 213 -2.16 21.34 10.39
CA SER A 213 -3.21 21.32 9.36
C SER A 213 -2.82 22.16 8.14
N TYR A 214 -3.56 21.97 7.04
CA TYR A 214 -3.38 22.76 5.82
C TYR A 214 -3.70 24.26 6.06
N ALA A 215 -4.55 24.58 7.05
CA ALA A 215 -4.99 25.93 7.35
C ALA A 215 -3.97 26.76 8.17
N ASP A 216 -2.86 26.16 8.60
CA ASP A 216 -1.82 26.86 9.37
C ASP A 216 -1.02 27.84 8.53
N VAL A 217 -1.13 27.74 7.21
CA VAL A 217 -0.52 28.66 6.26
C VAL A 217 -1.59 29.34 5.37
N ARG A 218 -1.25 30.44 4.74
CA ARG A 218 -2.17 31.15 3.83
C ARG A 218 -2.42 30.34 2.57
N GLU A 219 -3.52 30.65 1.89
CA GLU A 219 -3.82 30.09 0.57
C GLU A 219 -2.67 30.34 -0.41
N GLY A 220 -2.24 29.28 -1.12
CA GLY A 220 -1.11 29.29 -2.04
C GLY A 220 0.27 29.11 -1.39
N GLU A 221 0.37 29.08 -0.07
CA GLU A 221 1.62 28.82 0.63
C GLU A 221 1.88 27.33 0.78
N LYS A 222 3.16 26.95 0.69
CA LYS A 222 3.63 25.58 0.89
C LYS A 222 3.72 25.24 2.37
N LEU A 223 3.47 23.97 2.70
CA LEU A 223 3.58 23.43 4.06
C LEU A 223 4.05 21.98 4.03
N ALA A 224 4.52 21.51 5.18
CA ALA A 224 4.75 20.10 5.45
C ALA A 224 3.99 19.68 6.71
N LEU A 225 3.39 18.50 6.66
CA LEU A 225 2.71 17.89 7.79
C LEU A 225 2.93 16.38 7.79
N PHE A 226 2.52 15.69 8.83
CA PHE A 226 2.40 14.24 8.82
C PHE A 226 0.93 13.88 8.65
N ASN A 227 0.62 13.20 7.54
CA ASN A 227 -0.75 12.85 7.20
C ASN A 227 -1.35 11.79 8.15
N SER A 228 -2.62 11.43 7.94
CA SER A 228 -3.35 10.47 8.78
C SER A 228 -2.71 9.07 8.84
N ALA A 229 -1.87 8.73 7.85
CA ALA A 229 -1.13 7.48 7.84
C ALA A 229 0.24 7.59 8.57
N GLY A 230 0.61 8.80 9.03
CA GLY A 230 1.86 9.10 9.74
C GLY A 230 3.05 9.38 8.83
N TYR A 231 2.84 9.56 7.51
CA TYR A 231 3.91 9.87 6.56
C TYR A 231 4.06 11.37 6.33
N LEU A 232 5.31 11.81 6.08
CA LEU A 232 5.61 13.19 5.69
C LEU A 232 4.90 13.52 4.38
N GLU A 233 4.15 14.61 4.39
CA GLU A 233 3.41 15.13 3.26
C GLU A 233 3.84 16.57 2.99
N ILE A 234 4.08 16.89 1.72
CA ILE A 234 4.33 18.25 1.22
C ILE A 234 3.11 18.69 0.43
N ALA A 235 2.56 19.81 0.81
CA ALA A 235 1.32 20.34 0.25
C ALA A 235 1.43 21.86 -0.04
N ILE A 236 0.44 22.36 -0.76
CA ILE A 236 0.14 23.78 -0.88
C ILE A 236 -1.31 23.99 -0.42
N ASN A 237 -1.53 24.91 0.50
CA ASN A 237 -2.89 25.20 0.94
C ASN A 237 -3.75 25.69 -0.24
N LYS A 238 -4.80 24.92 -0.58
CA LYS A 238 -5.67 25.12 -1.76
C LYS A 238 -4.92 25.18 -3.10
N GLY A 239 -3.80 24.46 -3.21
CA GLY A 239 -2.96 24.45 -4.42
C GLY A 239 -2.49 23.06 -4.78
N ASN A 240 -1.66 22.98 -5.81
CA ASN A 240 -1.11 21.77 -6.40
C ASN A 240 0.41 21.75 -6.19
N ALA A 241 0.87 21.00 -5.17
CA ALA A 241 2.30 20.92 -4.85
C ALA A 241 3.08 20.12 -5.91
N ALA A 242 2.56 19.00 -6.35
CA ALA A 242 3.22 18.14 -7.34
C ALA A 242 3.41 18.87 -8.66
N GLY A 243 2.36 19.53 -9.17
CA GLY A 243 2.41 20.30 -10.42
C GLY A 243 3.31 21.51 -10.32
N LEU A 244 3.16 22.35 -9.28
CA LEU A 244 3.95 23.59 -9.13
C LEU A 244 5.45 23.31 -9.02
N PHE A 245 5.82 22.30 -8.25
CA PHE A 245 7.23 21.96 -8.01
C PHE A 245 7.78 20.93 -8.99
N GLY A 246 6.96 20.38 -9.90
CA GLY A 246 7.34 19.35 -10.86
C GLY A 246 7.74 18.04 -10.18
N LEU A 247 7.08 17.71 -9.06
CA LEU A 247 7.33 16.50 -8.32
C LEU A 247 6.53 15.35 -8.93
N LYS A 248 7.13 14.17 -9.02
CA LYS A 248 6.55 13.01 -9.70
C LYS A 248 6.70 11.75 -8.86
N GLY A 249 5.63 10.98 -8.80
CA GLY A 249 5.64 9.66 -8.20
C GLY A 249 6.36 8.62 -9.06
N PHE A 250 6.60 7.45 -8.47
CA PHE A 250 7.32 6.34 -9.09
C PHE A 250 6.76 5.91 -10.46
N SER A 251 5.43 5.73 -10.59
CA SER A 251 4.84 5.23 -11.84
C SER A 251 5.01 6.17 -13.03
N GLU A 252 5.03 7.48 -12.81
CA GLU A 252 5.27 8.45 -13.88
C GLU A 252 6.70 8.39 -14.39
N LYS A 253 7.67 8.22 -13.49
CA LYS A 253 9.07 8.05 -13.87
C LYS A 253 9.34 6.74 -14.59
N MET A 254 8.70 5.64 -14.19
CA MET A 254 8.78 4.38 -14.92
C MET A 254 8.27 4.50 -16.35
N ARG A 255 7.13 5.17 -16.57
CA ARG A 255 6.57 5.42 -17.91
C ARG A 255 7.52 6.21 -18.81
N GLN A 256 8.35 7.07 -18.21
CA GLN A 256 9.37 7.86 -18.92
C GLN A 256 10.71 7.10 -19.11
N GLY A 257 10.76 5.81 -18.75
CA GLY A 257 11.98 5.00 -18.83
C GLY A 257 13.03 5.32 -17.77
N GLN A 258 12.70 6.09 -16.76
CA GLN A 258 13.60 6.44 -15.66
C GLN A 258 13.29 5.57 -14.42
N LEU A 259 14.27 4.78 -13.99
CA LEU A 259 14.16 3.92 -12.79
C LEU A 259 14.48 4.65 -11.47
N SER A 260 14.69 5.97 -11.49
CA SER A 260 15.04 6.73 -10.29
C SER A 260 13.81 7.33 -9.64
N TYR A 261 13.72 7.23 -8.32
CA TYR A 261 12.74 7.96 -7.52
C TYR A 261 13.13 9.43 -7.38
N GLN A 262 12.16 10.33 -7.27
CA GLN A 262 12.43 11.64 -6.71
C GLN A 262 12.53 11.53 -5.20
N THR A 263 13.53 12.24 -4.64
CA THR A 263 13.81 12.21 -3.21
C THR A 263 13.51 13.56 -2.58
N VAL A 264 13.15 13.49 -1.32
CA VAL A 264 13.00 14.63 -0.42
C VAL A 264 14.00 14.42 0.71
N ARG A 265 14.76 15.45 1.03
CA ARG A 265 15.79 15.35 2.06
C ARG A 265 15.47 16.26 3.24
N VAL A 266 15.51 15.72 4.44
CA VAL A 266 15.41 16.44 5.71
C VAL A 266 16.81 16.57 6.28
N TYR A 267 17.27 17.79 6.52
CA TYR A 267 18.53 18.08 7.22
C TYR A 267 18.23 18.53 8.64
N PHE A 268 19.03 18.07 9.59
CA PHE A 268 18.96 18.44 11.01
C PHE A 268 20.15 19.30 11.39
N GLU A 269 19.91 20.37 12.16
CA GLU A 269 20.89 21.40 12.56
C GLU A 269 21.16 21.39 14.06
#